data_386edcce838a130ff3e53d0120a533b6
#
_entry.id   386edcce838a130ff3e53d0120a533b6
#
_cell.length_a   1.000
_cell.length_b   1.000
_cell.length_c   1.000
_cell.angle_alpha   90.00
_cell.angle_beta   90.00
_cell.angle_gamma   90.00
#
_symmetry.space_group_name_H-M   'P 1'
#
loop_
_entity.id
_entity.type
_entity.pdbx_description
1 polymer ?
#
loop_
_entity_poly.entity_id
_entity_poly.type
_entity_poly.pdbx_seq_one_letter_code
_entity_poly.pdbx_strand_id
1 'polypeptide(L)'
;MPLGRLELGVMEILWSRGESSVRDVVQKLDRPLAYTTVMTTLDRLFKKGLLDRRKSDRAFLYSPRFSRPDWERKRAGDLVAGFLSGPQPSRDLLISCLVDAVGQHDKALLDELEKKIRSKRRELLRRVQS
;
A
#
# COMPACT_ATOMS: atom_id res chain seq x y z
N MET A 1 2.53 -0.83 -7.52
CA MET A 1 3.29 0.35 -7.95
C MET A 1 3.48 1.32 -6.82
N PRO A 2 4.69 1.84 -6.64
CA PRO A 2 4.90 2.87 -5.63
C PRO A 2 4.15 4.14 -6.00
N LEU A 3 3.65 4.83 -4.99
CA LEU A 3 2.98 6.11 -5.19
C LEU A 3 4.00 7.25 -5.07
N GLY A 4 3.87 8.24 -5.94
CA GLY A 4 4.62 9.48 -5.80
C GLY A 4 4.18 10.24 -4.56
N ARG A 5 4.99 11.23 -4.17
CA ARG A 5 4.71 12.02 -2.97
C ARG A 5 3.33 12.69 -3.01
N LEU A 6 2.97 13.27 -4.15
CA LEU A 6 1.68 13.92 -4.31
C LEU A 6 0.54 12.91 -4.28
N GLU A 7 0.71 11.78 -4.98
CA GLU A 7 -0.30 10.72 -5.00
C GLU A 7 -0.57 10.19 -3.59
N LEU A 8 0.49 9.97 -2.82
CA LEU A 8 0.34 9.51 -1.43
C LEU A 8 -0.36 10.54 -0.57
N GLY A 9 -0.01 11.82 -0.71
CA GLY A 9 -0.68 12.91 0.01
C GLY A 9 -2.17 12.97 -0.28
N VAL A 10 -2.54 12.79 -1.54
CA VAL A 10 -3.95 12.75 -1.95
C VAL A 10 -4.67 11.55 -1.34
N MET A 11 -4.03 10.37 -1.39
CA MET A 11 -4.60 9.17 -0.80
C MET A 11 -4.79 9.32 0.72
N GLU A 12 -3.85 9.93 1.41
CA GLU A 12 -3.96 10.17 2.85
C GLU A 12 -5.18 11.04 3.19
N ILE A 13 -5.44 12.05 2.38
CA ILE A 13 -6.62 12.90 2.55
C ILE A 13 -7.90 12.07 2.39
N LEU A 14 -7.97 11.25 1.36
CA LEU A 14 -9.13 10.43 1.10
C LEU A 14 -9.34 9.35 2.17
N TRP A 15 -8.27 8.75 2.67
CA TRP A 15 -8.38 7.78 3.77
C TRP A 15 -8.88 8.44 5.06
N SER A 16 -8.46 9.67 5.31
CA SER A 16 -8.86 10.40 6.51
C SER A 16 -10.28 10.97 6.39
N ARG A 17 -10.59 11.56 5.26
CA ARG A 17 -11.83 12.31 5.05
C ARG A 17 -12.96 11.47 4.48
N GLY A 18 -12.63 10.46 3.68
CA GLY A 18 -13.61 9.69 2.92
C GLY A 18 -13.89 10.30 1.57
N GLU A 19 -15.04 10.00 0.99
CA GLU A 19 -15.43 10.48 -0.33
C GLU A 19 -15.29 11.99 -0.45
N SER A 20 -14.60 12.46 -1.49
CA SER A 20 -14.28 13.87 -1.67
C SER A 20 -14.26 14.25 -3.14
N SER A 21 -14.61 15.51 -3.40
CA SER A 21 -14.46 16.11 -4.73
C SER A 21 -13.02 16.59 -4.92
N VAL A 22 -12.68 16.96 -6.17
CA VAL A 22 -11.37 17.59 -6.44
C VAL A 22 -11.17 18.83 -5.57
N ARG A 23 -12.20 19.66 -5.48
CA ARG A 23 -12.16 20.90 -4.68
C ARG A 23 -11.87 20.61 -3.21
N ASP A 24 -12.53 19.58 -2.66
CA ASP A 24 -12.30 19.18 -1.27
C ASP A 24 -10.83 18.81 -1.03
N VAL A 25 -10.24 18.07 -1.95
CA VAL A 25 -8.85 17.64 -1.85
C VAL A 25 -7.91 18.85 -1.96
N VAL A 26 -8.17 19.75 -2.90
CA VAL A 26 -7.38 20.99 -3.05
C VAL A 26 -7.32 21.77 -1.75
N GLN A 27 -8.46 21.89 -1.07
CA GLN A 27 -8.57 22.64 0.18
C GLN A 27 -7.82 21.99 1.34
N LYS A 28 -7.65 20.68 1.31
CA LYS A 28 -7.01 19.93 2.39
C LYS A 28 -5.51 19.70 2.20
N LEU A 29 -4.98 19.96 1.01
CA LEU A 29 -3.55 19.83 0.78
C LEU A 29 -2.76 20.89 1.54
N ASP A 30 -1.61 20.50 2.09
CA ASP A 30 -0.74 21.37 2.88
C ASP A 30 -0.12 22.48 2.07
N ARG A 31 -0.04 22.32 0.76
CA ARG A 31 0.55 23.32 -0.13
C ARG A 31 -0.43 23.68 -1.23
N PRO A 32 -0.37 24.92 -1.72
CA PRO A 32 -1.25 25.34 -2.80
C PRO A 32 -0.85 24.64 -4.10
N LEU A 33 -1.81 23.94 -4.69
CA LEU A 33 -1.64 23.31 -6.00
C LEU A 33 -2.82 23.70 -6.88
N ALA A 34 -2.57 23.74 -8.19
CA ALA A 34 -3.61 24.05 -9.16
C ALA A 34 -4.67 22.94 -9.13
N TYR A 35 -5.91 23.35 -9.32
CA TYR A 35 -7.04 22.43 -9.42
C TYR A 35 -6.78 21.32 -10.46
N THR A 36 -6.25 21.69 -11.62
CA THR A 36 -5.96 20.75 -12.71
C THR A 36 -4.91 19.72 -12.32
N THR A 37 -3.92 20.10 -11.50
CA THR A 37 -2.89 19.20 -11.02
C THR A 37 -3.50 18.12 -10.12
N VAL A 38 -4.36 18.54 -9.21
CA VAL A 38 -5.06 17.62 -8.29
C VAL A 38 -6.02 16.72 -9.06
N MET A 39 -6.77 17.31 -10.01
CA MET A 39 -7.68 16.54 -10.85
C MET A 39 -6.96 15.44 -11.62
N THR A 40 -5.82 15.77 -12.23
CA THR A 40 -5.00 14.80 -12.96
C THR A 40 -4.49 13.69 -12.04
N THR A 41 -4.08 14.05 -10.83
CA THR A 41 -3.59 13.08 -9.84
C THR A 41 -4.70 12.12 -9.43
N LEU A 42 -5.90 12.63 -9.16
CA LEU A 42 -7.05 11.79 -8.82
C LEU A 42 -7.43 10.87 -9.98
N ASP A 43 -7.40 11.37 -11.21
CA ASP A 43 -7.68 10.56 -12.40
C ASP A 43 -6.67 9.43 -12.55
N ARG A 44 -5.40 9.71 -12.31
CA ARG A 44 -4.34 8.68 -12.34
C ARG A 44 -4.57 7.61 -11.29
N LEU A 45 -4.91 8.01 -10.07
CA LEU A 45 -5.17 7.06 -8.98
C LEU A 45 -6.39 6.19 -9.28
N PHE A 46 -7.41 6.79 -9.90
CA PHE A 46 -8.57 6.04 -10.36
C PHE A 46 -8.18 5.01 -11.43
N LYS A 47 -7.38 5.42 -12.42
CA LYS A 47 -6.94 4.52 -13.50
C LYS A 47 -6.03 3.41 -12.99
N LYS A 48 -5.26 3.68 -11.93
CA LYS A 48 -4.42 2.65 -11.27
C LYS A 48 -5.24 1.68 -10.42
N GLY A 49 -6.54 1.92 -10.25
CA GLY A 49 -7.41 1.05 -9.46
C GLY A 49 -7.39 1.29 -7.95
N LEU A 50 -6.84 2.42 -7.51
CA LEU A 50 -6.75 2.75 -6.09
C LEU A 50 -7.95 3.54 -5.58
N LEU A 51 -8.69 4.16 -6.49
CA LEU A 51 -9.89 4.93 -6.17
C LEU A 51 -11.09 4.42 -6.95
N ASP A 52 -12.25 4.55 -6.32
CA ASP A 52 -13.52 4.51 -7.00
C ASP A 52 -13.97 5.94 -7.23
N ARG A 53 -14.82 6.16 -8.22
CA ARG A 53 -15.41 7.48 -8.43
C ARG A 53 -16.86 7.32 -8.90
N ARG A 54 -17.67 8.30 -8.50
CA ARG A 54 -19.05 8.41 -8.98
C ARG A 54 -19.33 9.85 -9.37
N LYS A 55 -20.19 10.03 -10.33
CA LYS A 55 -20.56 11.36 -10.74
C LYS A 55 -21.71 11.85 -9.86
N SER A 56 -21.57 13.06 -9.32
CA SER A 56 -22.60 13.74 -8.57
C SER A 56 -22.75 15.13 -9.15
N ASP A 57 -23.91 15.45 -9.69
CA ASP A 57 -24.16 16.66 -10.44
C ASP A 57 -23.14 16.78 -11.60
N ARG A 58 -22.24 17.77 -11.56
CA ARG A 58 -21.27 18.01 -12.61
C ARG A 58 -19.85 17.62 -12.20
N ALA A 59 -19.69 17.03 -11.04
CA ALA A 59 -18.38 16.73 -10.50
C ALA A 59 -18.25 15.24 -10.18
N PHE A 60 -17.03 14.74 -10.22
CA PHE A 60 -16.73 13.41 -9.70
C PHE A 60 -16.42 13.48 -8.22
N LEU A 61 -16.91 12.47 -7.49
CA LEU A 61 -16.54 12.22 -6.11
C LEU A 61 -15.69 10.98 -6.09
N TYR A 62 -14.55 11.07 -5.42
CA TYR A 62 -13.57 10.00 -5.34
C TYR A 62 -13.54 9.41 -3.94
N SER A 63 -13.40 8.10 -3.86
CA SER A 63 -13.27 7.39 -2.58
C SER A 63 -12.22 6.30 -2.69
N PRO A 64 -11.52 5.98 -1.58
CA PRO A 64 -10.54 4.90 -1.61
C PRO A 64 -11.20 3.56 -1.89
N ARG A 65 -10.63 2.79 -2.81
CA ARG A 65 -11.08 1.42 -3.06
C ARG A 65 -10.61 0.48 -1.97
N PHE A 66 -9.45 0.76 -1.38
CA PHE A 66 -8.85 -0.03 -0.33
C PHE A 66 -8.60 0.84 0.89
N SER A 67 -8.74 0.27 2.08
CA SER A 67 -8.31 0.94 3.31
C SER A 67 -6.79 1.12 3.28
N ARG A 68 -6.27 2.01 4.13
CA ARG A 68 -4.83 2.20 4.24
C ARG A 68 -4.10 0.90 4.61
N PRO A 69 -4.55 0.14 5.64
CA PRO A 69 -3.89 -1.13 5.95
C PRO A 69 -3.92 -2.13 4.81
N ASP A 70 -5.02 -2.22 4.07
CA ASP A 70 -5.13 -3.14 2.94
C ASP A 70 -4.19 -2.73 1.81
N TRP A 71 -4.09 -1.44 1.53
CA TRP A 71 -3.16 -0.94 0.52
C TRP A 71 -1.70 -1.23 0.91
N GLU A 72 -1.34 -0.99 2.17
CA GLU A 72 0.01 -1.25 2.67
C GLU A 72 0.35 -2.73 2.58
N ARG A 73 -0.61 -3.60 2.93
CA ARG A 73 -0.43 -5.05 2.82
C ARG A 73 -0.22 -5.48 1.38
N LYS A 74 -1.02 -4.97 0.46
CA LYS A 74 -0.89 -5.28 -0.96
C LYS A 74 0.45 -4.81 -1.50
N ARG A 75 0.87 -3.61 -1.15
CA ARG A 75 2.16 -3.05 -1.55
C ARG A 75 3.32 -3.90 -1.05
N ALA A 76 3.29 -4.28 0.22
CA ALA A 76 4.32 -5.13 0.81
C ALA A 76 4.35 -6.50 0.15
N GLY A 77 3.17 -7.10 -0.08
CA GLY A 77 3.05 -8.39 -0.74
C GLY A 77 3.59 -8.38 -2.16
N ASP A 78 3.27 -7.35 -2.94
CA ASP A 78 3.75 -7.21 -4.31
C ASP A 78 5.27 -7.08 -4.36
N LEU A 79 5.83 -6.31 -3.42
CA LEU A 79 7.28 -6.12 -3.32
C LEU A 79 8.00 -7.43 -3.03
N VAL A 80 7.51 -8.18 -2.04
CA VAL A 80 8.07 -9.47 -1.66
C VAL A 80 7.91 -10.48 -2.79
N ALA A 81 6.73 -10.55 -3.40
CA ALA A 81 6.46 -11.47 -4.50
C ALA A 81 7.39 -11.22 -5.68
N GLY A 82 7.71 -9.96 -5.97
CA GLY A 82 8.63 -9.59 -7.02
C GLY A 82 10.03 -10.18 -6.81
N PHE A 83 10.51 -10.18 -5.56
CA PHE A 83 11.80 -10.80 -5.23
C PHE A 83 11.74 -12.31 -5.27
N LEU A 84 10.67 -12.91 -4.76
CA LEU A 84 10.53 -14.36 -4.66
C LEU A 84 10.36 -15.03 -6.02
N SER A 85 9.76 -14.34 -6.99
CA SER A 85 9.60 -14.85 -8.35
C SER A 85 10.85 -14.63 -9.21
N GLY A 86 11.86 -13.94 -8.68
CA GLY A 86 13.10 -13.68 -9.38
C GLY A 86 14.07 -14.85 -9.33
N PRO A 87 15.28 -14.69 -9.90
CA PRO A 87 16.30 -15.73 -9.87
C PRO A 87 16.77 -16.04 -8.46
N GLN A 88 17.32 -17.25 -8.28
CA GLN A 88 17.72 -17.80 -6.99
C GLN A 88 18.56 -16.85 -6.11
N PRO A 89 19.61 -16.17 -6.64
CA PRO A 89 20.38 -15.26 -5.80
C PRO A 89 19.55 -14.14 -5.18
N SER A 90 18.53 -13.66 -5.89
CA SER A 90 17.65 -12.59 -5.38
C SER A 90 16.83 -13.03 -4.17
N ARG A 91 16.33 -14.28 -4.19
CA ARG A 91 15.57 -14.84 -3.07
C ARG A 91 16.40 -14.98 -1.82
N ASP A 92 17.61 -15.56 -1.97
CA ASP A 92 18.52 -15.74 -0.84
C ASP A 92 18.94 -14.40 -0.26
N LEU A 93 19.22 -13.42 -1.11
CA LEU A 93 19.59 -12.09 -0.70
C LEU A 93 18.44 -11.40 0.05
N LEU A 94 17.22 -11.53 -0.44
CA LEU A 94 16.04 -10.95 0.23
C LEU A 94 15.91 -11.49 1.66
N ILE A 95 16.01 -12.81 1.83
CA ILE A 95 15.86 -13.44 3.14
C ILE A 95 16.96 -12.96 4.09
N SER A 96 18.21 -12.94 3.64
CA SER A 96 19.32 -12.46 4.45
C SER A 96 19.16 -11.00 4.83
N CYS A 97 18.83 -10.14 3.88
CA CYS A 97 18.65 -8.72 4.14
C CYS A 97 17.48 -8.45 5.09
N LEU A 98 16.38 -9.23 4.93
CA LEU A 98 15.21 -9.07 5.80
C LEU A 98 15.57 -9.41 7.25
N VAL A 99 16.22 -10.55 7.47
CA VAL A 99 16.63 -10.99 8.82
C VAL A 99 17.59 -9.99 9.44
N ASP A 100 18.59 -9.54 8.68
CA ASP A 100 19.56 -8.56 9.16
C ASP A 100 18.91 -7.24 9.52
N ALA A 101 18.02 -6.73 8.66
CA ALA A 101 17.35 -5.47 8.89
C ALA A 101 16.43 -5.52 10.12
N VAL A 102 15.69 -6.62 10.28
CA VAL A 102 14.82 -6.82 11.43
C VAL A 102 15.65 -6.87 12.71
N GLY A 103 16.78 -7.61 12.69
CA GLY A 103 17.65 -7.74 13.85
C GLY A 103 18.31 -6.44 14.26
N GLN A 104 18.65 -5.58 13.28
CA GLN A 104 19.25 -4.28 13.56
C GLN A 104 18.23 -3.28 14.09
N HIS A 105 16.98 -3.43 13.68
CA HIS A 105 15.94 -2.48 14.07
C HIS A 105 15.49 -2.72 15.51
N ASP A 106 15.13 -3.96 15.83
CA ASP A 106 14.65 -4.29 17.18
C ASP A 106 14.70 -5.80 17.38
N LYS A 107 15.35 -6.21 18.48
CA LYS A 107 15.44 -7.62 18.85
C LYS A 107 14.05 -8.27 19.00
N ALA A 108 13.09 -7.52 19.53
CA ALA A 108 11.72 -8.02 19.71
C ALA A 108 11.07 -8.39 18.38
N LEU A 109 11.41 -7.70 17.29
CA LEU A 109 10.90 -8.02 15.96
C LEU A 109 11.42 -9.35 15.44
N LEU A 110 12.65 -9.74 15.80
CA LEU A 110 13.16 -11.07 15.45
C LEU A 110 12.34 -12.16 16.12
N ASP A 111 12.01 -11.99 17.39
CA ASP A 111 11.20 -12.94 18.11
C ASP A 111 9.80 -13.05 17.49
N GLU A 112 9.23 -11.93 17.11
CA GLU A 112 7.93 -11.88 16.47
C GLU A 112 7.95 -12.54 15.09
N LEU A 113 9.01 -12.29 14.32
CA LEU A 113 9.22 -12.92 13.02
C LEU A 113 9.32 -14.43 13.17
N GLU A 114 10.07 -14.91 14.15
CA GLU A 114 10.21 -16.34 14.44
C GLU A 114 8.85 -16.97 14.77
N LYS A 115 8.05 -16.31 15.60
CA LYS A 115 6.70 -16.79 15.94
C LYS A 115 5.81 -16.90 14.72
N LYS A 116 5.85 -15.90 13.84
CA LYS A 116 5.06 -15.92 12.62
C LYS A 116 5.48 -17.04 11.68
N ILE A 117 6.79 -17.29 11.58
CA ILE A 117 7.31 -18.39 10.78
C ILE A 117 6.82 -19.74 11.31
N ARG A 118 6.90 -19.93 12.61
CA ARG A 118 6.40 -21.18 13.24
C ARG A 118 4.91 -21.38 13.01
N SER A 119 4.14 -20.32 13.13
CA SER A 119 2.70 -20.35 12.89
C SER A 119 2.39 -20.74 11.45
N LYS A 120 3.13 -20.17 10.49
CA LYS A 120 2.94 -20.47 9.08
C LYS A 120 3.29 -21.92 8.76
N ARG A 121 4.37 -22.45 9.35
CA ARG A 121 4.75 -23.85 9.16
C ARG A 121 3.67 -24.80 9.66
N ARG A 122 3.08 -24.51 10.82
CA ARG A 122 1.97 -25.33 11.37
C ARG A 122 0.75 -25.27 10.47
N GLU A 123 0.43 -24.10 9.96
CA GLU A 123 -0.69 -23.93 9.04
C GLU A 123 -0.50 -24.78 7.78
N LEU A 124 0.70 -24.73 7.20
CA LEU A 124 1.00 -25.50 5.99
C LEU A 124 0.97 -27.00 6.22
N LEU A 125 1.44 -27.46 7.38
CA LEU A 125 1.38 -28.87 7.75
C LEU A 125 -0.06 -29.35 7.88
N ARG A 126 -0.94 -28.54 8.47
CA ARG A 126 -2.35 -28.87 8.57
C ARG A 126 -3.02 -28.99 7.21
N ARG A 127 -2.66 -28.14 6.27
CA ARG A 127 -3.18 -28.20 4.90
C ARG A 127 -2.77 -29.49 4.19
N VAL A 128 -1.54 -29.95 4.42
CA VAL A 128 -1.05 -31.19 3.81
C VAL A 128 -1.75 -32.42 4.38
N GLN A 129 -2.13 -32.36 5.67
CA GLN A 129 -2.77 -33.49 6.37
C GLN A 129 -4.28 -33.57 6.15
N SER A 130 -4.89 -32.52 5.63
CA SER A 130 -6.35 -32.49 5.44
C SER A 130 -6.80 -32.97 4.06
#